data_ea858dbfea1bf57d89328ae77de5344d
#
_entry.id   ea858dbfea1bf57d89328ae77de5344d
#
_cell.length_a   1.000
_cell.length_b   1.000
_cell.length_c   1.000
_cell.angle_alpha   90.00
_cell.angle_beta   90.00
_cell.angle_gamma   90.00
#
_symmetry.space_group_name_H-M   'P 1'
#
loop_
_entity.id
_entity.type
_entity.pdbx_description
1 polymer ?
#
loop_
_entity_poly.entity_id
_entity_poly.type
_entity_poly.pdbx_seq_one_letter_code
_entity_poly.pdbx_strand_id
1 'polypeptide(L)'
;MQQSMTKVKYLWKENNNYIYSTFLTLFLTVILYANSLNLPLKFISLLFVVSTLLIVFLPKKLEVATIIFILVFGTLSAIISPINDIPDEYVHYSRTVYISEGDINLTNNNKKLRISKDVDKLIKQSGKTFITSNLKATKHSTREYSYPYIKGTNAYYSFSYIPQALGILVGNALDLPILLTYYFGRLCNLISYAMLAFIAIKLSGSFKQVIAVVTLLPMNIYLAASFNQDGFAIGLVLVTIGLFINLLSSKDKSNYNTKFFLYLVLCGLLVLSKFTYFLLVCLPLFIPNEKFGKNTKLVILKKLGGLLLIFLFAAMWFRLYGQVKTPYVADFLKEVNVSQQVKNMLESPIVYSSIIIRHMVINLINMNNIFQFGALSYGITNLFPLYVCFFFFVYISNASKITINIVEKMGIIFVISAIIGATVLAMYLTWTPVGSSTVLGVQSRYLIGIIPLVLLLFSSQQQKFKQIEDILSDKL
;
A
#
# COMPACT_ATOMS: atom_id res chain seq x y z
N MET A 1 -36.83 -18.95 -16.81
CA MET A 1 -36.16 -18.24 -17.92
C MET A 1 -36.69 -16.80 -18.12
N GLN A 2 -38.01 -16.57 -18.22
CA GLN A 2 -38.57 -15.19 -18.34
C GLN A 2 -38.23 -14.24 -17.17
N GLN A 3 -38.31 -14.70 -15.92
CA GLN A 3 -37.95 -13.89 -14.76
C GLN A 3 -36.45 -13.49 -14.72
N SER A 4 -35.55 -14.39 -15.17
CA SER A 4 -34.12 -14.08 -15.26
C SER A 4 -33.82 -13.07 -16.37
N MET A 5 -34.47 -13.16 -17.51
CA MET A 5 -34.36 -12.19 -18.61
C MET A 5 -34.88 -10.79 -18.21
N THR A 6 -35.97 -10.72 -17.45
CA THR A 6 -36.51 -9.47 -16.94
C THR A 6 -35.55 -8.79 -15.96
N LYS A 7 -34.94 -9.59 -15.08
CA LYS A 7 -33.93 -9.10 -14.14
C LYS A 7 -32.67 -8.57 -14.84
N VAL A 8 -32.19 -9.27 -15.87
CA VAL A 8 -31.03 -8.82 -16.65
C VAL A 8 -31.35 -7.53 -17.41
N LYS A 9 -32.53 -7.43 -18.05
CA LYS A 9 -32.96 -6.17 -18.71
C LYS A 9 -33.06 -5.00 -17.73
N TYR A 10 -33.56 -5.23 -16.53
CA TYR A 10 -33.65 -4.22 -15.48
C TYR A 10 -32.24 -3.75 -15.04
N LEU A 11 -31.33 -4.69 -14.72
CA LEU A 11 -29.96 -4.38 -14.34
C LEU A 11 -29.19 -3.67 -15.46
N TRP A 12 -29.41 -4.06 -16.70
CA TRP A 12 -28.84 -3.36 -17.85
C TRP A 12 -29.35 -1.91 -17.95
N LYS A 13 -30.66 -1.69 -17.85
CA LYS A 13 -31.25 -0.36 -17.90
C LYS A 13 -30.79 0.56 -16.77
N GLU A 14 -30.59 -0.01 -15.58
CA GLU A 14 -30.08 0.74 -14.41
C GLU A 14 -28.59 1.13 -14.55
N ASN A 15 -27.80 0.34 -15.28
CA ASN A 15 -26.35 0.48 -15.36
C ASN A 15 -25.81 0.90 -16.75
N ASN A 16 -26.68 1.11 -17.74
CA ASN A 16 -26.26 1.37 -19.12
C ASN A 16 -25.30 2.56 -19.26
N ASN A 17 -25.52 3.64 -18.51
CA ASN A 17 -24.66 4.82 -18.53
C ASN A 17 -23.22 4.49 -18.10
N TYR A 18 -23.06 3.66 -17.07
CA TYR A 18 -21.73 3.21 -16.61
C TYR A 18 -21.06 2.29 -17.65
N ILE A 19 -21.84 1.43 -18.30
CA ILE A 19 -21.35 0.54 -19.37
C ILE A 19 -20.89 1.37 -20.58
N TYR A 20 -21.68 2.36 -21.01
CA TYR A 20 -21.29 3.27 -22.09
C TYR A 20 -20.06 4.10 -21.72
N SER A 21 -19.98 4.61 -20.50
CA SER A 21 -18.80 5.31 -19.99
C SER A 21 -17.56 4.42 -20.03
N THR A 22 -17.68 3.16 -19.59
CA THR A 22 -16.57 2.19 -19.63
C THR A 22 -16.13 1.90 -21.06
N PHE A 23 -17.10 1.69 -21.98
CA PHE A 23 -16.80 1.51 -23.39
C PHE A 23 -16.08 2.72 -23.97
N LEU A 24 -16.59 3.92 -23.74
CA LEU A 24 -15.98 5.16 -24.20
C LEU A 24 -14.56 5.34 -23.67
N THR A 25 -14.35 5.07 -22.38
CA THR A 25 -13.02 5.15 -21.75
C THR A 25 -12.02 4.19 -22.39
N LEU A 26 -12.41 2.93 -22.58
CA LEU A 26 -11.54 1.94 -23.24
C LEU A 26 -11.29 2.29 -24.70
N PHE A 27 -12.30 2.78 -25.42
CA PHE A 27 -12.19 3.21 -26.80
C PHE A 27 -11.23 4.40 -26.95
N LEU A 28 -11.38 5.43 -26.11
CA LEU A 28 -10.47 6.58 -26.08
C LEU A 28 -9.04 6.15 -25.71
N THR A 29 -8.87 5.22 -24.76
CA THR A 29 -7.57 4.66 -24.41
C THR A 29 -6.92 4.00 -25.62
N VAL A 30 -7.67 3.21 -26.39
CA VAL A 30 -7.17 2.59 -27.63
C VAL A 30 -6.73 3.65 -28.63
N ILE A 31 -7.54 4.69 -28.88
CA ILE A 31 -7.22 5.75 -29.85
C ILE A 31 -5.97 6.52 -29.41
N LEU A 32 -5.89 6.94 -28.14
CA LEU A 32 -4.80 7.77 -27.63
C LEU A 32 -3.46 7.03 -27.56
N TYR A 33 -3.50 5.73 -27.37
CA TYR A 33 -2.29 4.92 -27.15
C TYR A 33 -2.05 3.84 -28.21
N ALA A 34 -2.87 3.76 -29.26
CA ALA A 34 -2.75 2.76 -30.31
C ALA A 34 -1.39 2.76 -31.01
N ASN A 35 -0.78 3.95 -31.15
CA ASN A 35 0.54 4.10 -31.79
C ASN A 35 1.72 3.77 -30.87
N SER A 36 1.52 3.71 -29.55
CA SER A 36 2.58 3.50 -28.55
C SER A 36 2.55 2.12 -27.89
N LEU A 37 1.43 1.40 -28.03
CA LEU A 37 1.21 0.13 -27.35
C LEU A 37 0.69 -0.89 -28.37
N ASN A 38 1.39 -2.01 -28.53
CA ASN A 38 0.83 -3.21 -29.18
C ASN A 38 -0.28 -3.78 -28.30
N LEU A 39 -1.42 -3.06 -28.20
CA LEU A 39 -2.56 -3.48 -27.38
C LEU A 39 -3.26 -4.66 -28.06
N PRO A 40 -3.22 -5.87 -27.48
CA PRO A 40 -3.94 -6.99 -28.05
C PRO A 40 -5.45 -6.76 -27.90
N LEU A 41 -6.18 -6.62 -29.02
CA LEU A 41 -7.63 -6.40 -29.04
C LEU A 41 -8.40 -7.42 -28.21
N LYS A 42 -7.93 -8.68 -28.18
CA LYS A 42 -8.50 -9.75 -27.33
C LYS A 42 -8.46 -9.38 -25.84
N PHE A 43 -7.40 -8.75 -25.38
CA PHE A 43 -7.26 -8.34 -23.98
C PHE A 43 -8.17 -7.16 -23.63
N ILE A 44 -8.27 -6.17 -24.53
CA ILE A 44 -9.19 -5.03 -24.35
C ILE A 44 -10.64 -5.51 -24.31
N SER A 45 -11.01 -6.45 -25.20
CA SER A 45 -12.34 -7.07 -25.20
C SER A 45 -12.62 -7.82 -23.89
N LEU A 46 -11.63 -8.55 -23.38
CA LEU A 46 -11.73 -9.22 -22.08
C LEU A 46 -11.96 -8.22 -20.95
N LEU A 47 -11.17 -7.14 -20.88
CA LEU A 47 -11.33 -6.08 -19.88
C LEU A 47 -12.72 -5.43 -19.96
N PHE A 48 -13.23 -5.18 -21.16
CA PHE A 48 -14.57 -4.63 -21.34
C PHE A 48 -15.66 -5.58 -20.81
N VAL A 49 -15.57 -6.86 -21.15
CA VAL A 49 -16.51 -7.89 -20.69
C VAL A 49 -16.47 -8.01 -19.16
N VAL A 50 -15.27 -8.13 -18.59
CA VAL A 50 -15.10 -8.25 -17.13
C VAL A 50 -15.62 -7.00 -16.41
N SER A 51 -15.28 -5.81 -16.90
CA SER A 51 -15.77 -4.54 -16.33
C SER A 51 -17.28 -4.42 -16.40
N THR A 52 -17.89 -4.80 -17.55
CA THR A 52 -19.35 -4.80 -17.73
C THR A 52 -20.04 -5.77 -16.76
N LEU A 53 -19.52 -6.99 -16.64
CA LEU A 53 -20.05 -7.97 -15.68
C LEU A 53 -19.96 -7.45 -14.24
N LEU A 54 -18.84 -6.87 -13.87
CA LEU A 54 -18.67 -6.27 -12.55
C LEU A 54 -19.70 -5.16 -12.31
N ILE A 55 -19.84 -4.19 -13.22
CA ILE A 55 -20.79 -3.09 -13.08
C ILE A 55 -22.22 -3.60 -12.88
N VAL A 56 -22.63 -4.63 -13.65
CA VAL A 56 -23.99 -5.19 -13.59
C VAL A 56 -24.24 -5.99 -12.30
N PHE A 57 -23.25 -6.72 -11.82
CA PHE A 57 -23.42 -7.66 -10.72
C PHE A 57 -22.78 -7.24 -9.39
N LEU A 58 -22.12 -6.09 -9.33
CA LEU A 58 -21.52 -5.60 -8.07
C LEU A 58 -22.59 -5.38 -6.99
N PRO A 59 -22.32 -5.83 -5.76
CA PRO A 59 -23.20 -5.56 -4.63
C PRO A 59 -23.26 -4.06 -4.31
N LYS A 60 -24.42 -3.60 -3.79
CA LYS A 60 -24.60 -2.18 -3.39
C LYS A 60 -23.73 -1.76 -2.18
N LYS A 61 -23.22 -2.72 -1.38
CA LYS A 61 -22.33 -2.41 -0.25
C LYS A 61 -20.93 -2.10 -0.75
N LEU A 62 -20.47 -0.85 -0.54
CA LEU A 62 -19.21 -0.36 -1.07
C LEU A 62 -18.00 -1.23 -0.69
N GLU A 63 -17.91 -1.64 0.57
CA GLU A 63 -16.82 -2.47 1.07
C GLU A 63 -16.75 -3.83 0.39
N VAL A 64 -17.92 -4.43 0.07
CA VAL A 64 -18.00 -5.73 -0.62
C VAL A 64 -17.69 -5.56 -2.11
N ALA A 65 -18.25 -4.52 -2.75
CA ALA A 65 -17.96 -4.20 -4.14
C ALA A 65 -16.46 -3.97 -4.36
N THR A 66 -15.83 -3.22 -3.45
CA THR A 66 -14.38 -2.94 -3.52
C THR A 66 -13.54 -4.20 -3.42
N ILE A 67 -13.88 -5.14 -2.50
CA ILE A 67 -13.17 -6.43 -2.42
C ILE A 67 -13.27 -7.21 -3.73
N ILE A 68 -14.48 -7.33 -4.28
CA ILE A 68 -14.68 -8.07 -5.52
C ILE A 68 -13.83 -7.46 -6.64
N PHE A 69 -13.80 -6.13 -6.71
CA PHE A 69 -12.99 -5.41 -7.68
C PHE A 69 -11.49 -5.70 -7.50
N ILE A 70 -10.99 -5.62 -6.25
CA ILE A 70 -9.59 -5.93 -5.92
C ILE A 70 -9.26 -7.37 -6.31
N LEU A 71 -10.11 -8.34 -5.96
CA LEU A 71 -9.85 -9.74 -6.24
C LEU A 71 -9.87 -10.03 -7.74
N VAL A 72 -10.81 -9.48 -8.50
CA VAL A 72 -10.90 -9.73 -9.95
C VAL A 72 -9.71 -9.09 -10.68
N PHE A 73 -9.50 -7.78 -10.52
CA PHE A 73 -8.40 -7.09 -11.21
C PHE A 73 -7.04 -7.47 -10.65
N GLY A 74 -6.95 -7.77 -9.36
CA GLY A 74 -5.72 -8.26 -8.74
C GLY A 74 -5.34 -9.66 -9.24
N THR A 75 -6.30 -10.56 -9.45
CA THR A 75 -6.04 -11.88 -10.05
C THR A 75 -5.55 -11.73 -11.49
N LEU A 76 -6.19 -10.86 -12.28
CA LEU A 76 -5.71 -10.52 -13.62
C LEU A 76 -4.28 -9.96 -13.57
N SER A 77 -4.02 -9.02 -12.68
CA SER A 77 -2.68 -8.45 -12.46
C SER A 77 -1.67 -9.54 -12.08
N ALA A 78 -2.00 -10.42 -11.12
CA ALA A 78 -1.11 -11.51 -10.70
C ALA A 78 -0.70 -12.43 -11.85
N ILE A 79 -1.63 -12.76 -12.76
CA ILE A 79 -1.40 -13.69 -13.88
C ILE A 79 -0.65 -13.01 -15.03
N ILE A 80 -0.96 -11.74 -15.32
CA ILE A 80 -0.41 -11.00 -16.45
C ILE A 80 0.98 -10.45 -16.12
N SER A 81 1.20 -9.99 -14.89
CA SER A 81 2.50 -9.47 -14.48
C SER A 81 3.56 -10.56 -14.59
N PRO A 82 4.68 -10.26 -15.28
CA PRO A 82 5.80 -11.20 -15.40
C PRO A 82 6.32 -11.67 -14.04
N ILE A 83 7.02 -12.78 -14.06
CA ILE A 83 7.76 -13.28 -12.88
C ILE A 83 8.87 -12.29 -12.57
N ASN A 84 9.00 -11.90 -11.31
CA ASN A 84 9.98 -10.91 -10.83
C ASN A 84 9.84 -9.52 -11.50
N ASP A 85 8.63 -9.10 -11.81
CA ASP A 85 8.34 -7.81 -12.45
C ASP A 85 8.41 -6.62 -11.45
N ILE A 86 7.96 -6.83 -10.23
CA ILE A 86 8.01 -5.80 -9.19
C ILE A 86 9.45 -5.59 -8.70
N PRO A 87 9.83 -4.34 -8.35
CA PRO A 87 11.12 -4.09 -7.75
C PRO A 87 11.40 -5.03 -6.59
N ASP A 88 12.55 -5.71 -6.63
CA ASP A 88 13.03 -6.64 -5.61
C ASP A 88 12.13 -7.87 -5.36
N GLU A 89 11.18 -8.20 -6.26
CA GLU A 89 10.27 -9.34 -6.08
C GLU A 89 11.00 -10.64 -5.81
N TYR A 90 12.14 -10.87 -6.45
CA TYR A 90 12.96 -12.06 -6.24
C TYR A 90 13.53 -12.16 -4.80
N VAL A 91 13.84 -11.03 -4.16
CA VAL A 91 14.29 -10.99 -2.76
C VAL A 91 13.13 -11.25 -1.80
N HIS A 92 11.97 -10.63 -2.07
CA HIS A 92 10.76 -10.83 -1.28
C HIS A 92 10.21 -12.26 -1.42
N TYR A 93 10.24 -12.82 -2.64
CA TYR A 93 9.88 -14.22 -2.87
C TYR A 93 10.82 -15.17 -2.10
N SER A 94 12.14 -14.94 -2.18
CA SER A 94 13.12 -15.73 -1.43
C SER A 94 12.90 -15.66 0.07
N ARG A 95 12.54 -14.48 0.60
CA ARG A 95 12.16 -14.32 2.01
C ARG A 95 10.91 -15.11 2.37
N THR A 96 9.94 -15.14 1.47
CA THR A 96 8.69 -15.88 1.67
C THR A 96 8.94 -17.40 1.68
N VAL A 97 9.79 -17.91 0.79
CA VAL A 97 10.21 -19.33 0.76
C VAL A 97 10.92 -19.67 2.07
N TYR A 98 11.89 -18.86 2.51
CA TYR A 98 12.60 -19.03 3.77
C TYR A 98 11.66 -19.17 4.97
N ILE A 99 10.59 -18.35 5.01
CA ILE A 99 9.57 -18.41 6.07
C ILE A 99 8.69 -19.66 5.92
N SER A 100 8.30 -20.05 4.70
CA SER A 100 7.49 -21.24 4.47
C SER A 100 8.23 -22.54 4.80
N GLU A 101 9.56 -22.51 4.81
CA GLU A 101 10.42 -23.62 5.21
C GLU A 101 10.69 -23.65 6.73
N GLY A 102 10.10 -22.72 7.51
CA GLY A 102 10.12 -22.70 8.98
C GLY A 102 11.14 -21.73 9.59
N ASP A 103 11.93 -21.03 8.79
CA ASP A 103 12.93 -20.09 9.24
C ASP A 103 12.37 -18.66 9.34
N ILE A 104 12.39 -18.07 10.53
CA ILE A 104 11.78 -16.76 10.79
C ILE A 104 12.82 -15.65 10.83
N ASN A 105 13.95 -15.88 11.49
CA ASN A 105 14.93 -14.85 11.84
C ASN A 105 16.10 -14.80 10.87
N LEU A 106 16.40 -13.59 10.37
CA LEU A 106 17.59 -13.37 9.59
C LEU A 106 18.85 -13.37 10.47
N THR A 107 19.96 -13.81 9.89
CA THR A 107 21.27 -13.91 10.58
C THR A 107 22.40 -13.46 9.66
N ASN A 108 23.53 -13.03 10.25
CA ASN A 108 24.74 -12.73 9.50
C ASN A 108 25.49 -14.01 9.04
N ASN A 109 25.14 -15.17 9.61
CA ASN A 109 25.72 -16.44 9.16
C ASN A 109 25.08 -16.91 7.84
N ASN A 110 25.73 -16.63 6.72
CA ASN A 110 25.22 -16.98 5.39
C ASN A 110 24.90 -18.47 5.22
N LYS A 111 25.62 -19.37 5.91
CA LYS A 111 25.39 -20.82 5.83
C LYS A 111 24.02 -21.23 6.39
N LYS A 112 23.42 -20.40 7.27
CA LYS A 112 22.09 -20.62 7.84
C LYS A 112 20.97 -20.05 6.99
N LEU A 113 21.28 -19.21 6.00
CA LEU A 113 20.28 -18.62 5.09
C LEU A 113 20.06 -19.55 3.89
N ARG A 114 19.49 -20.72 4.15
CA ARG A 114 19.21 -21.75 3.15
C ARG A 114 17.79 -21.66 2.66
N ILE A 115 17.59 -21.81 1.38
CA ILE A 115 16.29 -21.88 0.71
C ILE A 115 16.31 -22.91 -0.42
N SER A 116 15.14 -23.36 -0.83
CA SER A 116 14.97 -24.25 -1.96
C SER A 116 15.59 -23.69 -3.25
N LYS A 117 16.22 -24.55 -4.04
CA LYS A 117 16.71 -24.21 -5.39
C LYS A 117 15.61 -23.83 -6.38
N ASP A 118 14.37 -23.97 -6.05
CA ASP A 118 13.23 -23.51 -6.85
C ASP A 118 13.24 -22.00 -7.05
N VAL A 119 13.74 -21.25 -6.07
CA VAL A 119 13.94 -19.79 -6.18
C VAL A 119 14.87 -19.46 -7.35
N ASP A 120 16.00 -20.17 -7.51
CA ASP A 120 16.91 -19.98 -8.64
C ASP A 120 16.25 -20.29 -10.00
N LYS A 121 15.41 -21.34 -10.05
CA LYS A 121 14.66 -21.68 -11.26
C LYS A 121 13.67 -20.56 -11.64
N LEU A 122 12.97 -19.96 -10.66
CA LEU A 122 12.03 -18.85 -10.91
C LEU A 122 12.74 -17.55 -11.27
N ILE A 123 13.89 -17.23 -10.65
CA ILE A 123 14.71 -16.08 -11.03
C ILE A 123 15.14 -16.18 -12.51
N LYS A 124 15.52 -17.35 -12.98
CA LYS A 124 15.85 -17.61 -14.40
C LYS A 124 14.67 -17.44 -15.37
N GLN A 125 13.44 -17.38 -14.85
CA GLN A 125 12.22 -17.12 -15.63
C GLN A 125 11.76 -15.65 -15.51
N SER A 126 12.56 -14.76 -14.94
CA SER A 126 12.22 -13.32 -14.85
C SER A 126 11.82 -12.76 -16.20
N GLY A 127 10.79 -11.95 -16.22
CA GLY A 127 10.20 -11.38 -17.43
C GLY A 127 9.22 -12.30 -18.17
N LYS A 128 9.12 -13.60 -17.84
CA LYS A 128 8.12 -14.52 -18.41
C LYS A 128 6.82 -14.47 -17.61
N THR A 129 5.70 -14.63 -18.31
CA THR A 129 4.35 -14.71 -17.72
C THR A 129 4.00 -16.17 -17.40
N PHE A 130 2.82 -16.37 -16.76
CA PHE A 130 2.24 -17.70 -16.59
C PHE A 130 2.16 -18.49 -17.91
N ILE A 131 1.82 -17.81 -19.01
CA ILE A 131 1.63 -18.45 -20.32
C ILE A 131 2.98 -18.85 -20.94
N THR A 132 4.00 -18.01 -20.81
CA THR A 132 5.29 -18.15 -21.51
C THR A 132 6.36 -18.91 -20.71
N SER A 133 6.13 -19.17 -19.41
CA SER A 133 7.04 -19.93 -18.57
C SER A 133 7.02 -21.43 -18.90
N ASN A 134 8.18 -22.06 -18.85
CA ASN A 134 8.36 -23.50 -19.02
C ASN A 134 8.29 -24.30 -17.71
N LEU A 135 8.02 -23.64 -16.57
CA LEU A 135 7.95 -24.27 -15.25
C LEU A 135 6.55 -24.83 -14.89
N LYS A 136 5.59 -24.83 -15.83
CA LYS A 136 4.20 -25.23 -15.57
C LYS A 136 4.04 -26.65 -15.02
N ALA A 137 4.89 -27.58 -15.41
CA ALA A 137 4.88 -28.98 -14.95
C ALA A 137 6.10 -29.34 -14.09
N THR A 138 6.94 -28.35 -13.74
CA THR A 138 8.17 -28.60 -12.98
C THR A 138 7.83 -28.80 -11.50
N LYS A 139 8.22 -29.97 -10.98
CA LYS A 139 8.06 -30.27 -9.55
C LYS A 139 9.09 -29.57 -8.67
N HIS A 140 8.75 -29.43 -7.39
CA HIS A 140 9.60 -28.85 -6.37
C HIS A 140 10.92 -29.62 -6.21
N SER A 141 11.99 -28.87 -5.90
CA SER A 141 13.32 -29.42 -5.64
C SER A 141 13.50 -29.68 -4.16
N THR A 142 14.07 -30.82 -3.81
CA THR A 142 14.54 -31.12 -2.45
C THR A 142 15.93 -30.53 -2.17
N ARG A 143 16.59 -29.92 -3.17
CA ARG A 143 17.93 -29.32 -3.00
C ARG A 143 17.80 -27.90 -2.49
N GLU A 144 18.60 -27.58 -1.49
CA GLU A 144 18.74 -26.25 -0.91
C GLU A 144 20.08 -25.59 -1.26
N TYR A 145 20.13 -24.28 -1.15
CA TYR A 145 21.37 -23.50 -1.29
C TYR A 145 21.36 -22.27 -0.38
N SER A 146 22.55 -21.77 -0.05
CA SER A 146 22.68 -20.54 0.71
C SER A 146 22.37 -19.32 -0.16
N TYR A 147 21.43 -18.46 0.31
CA TYR A 147 20.98 -17.28 -0.42
C TYR A 147 21.03 -16.02 0.44
N PRO A 148 22.20 -15.40 0.64
CA PRO A 148 22.40 -14.26 1.54
C PRO A 148 21.60 -13.01 1.17
N TYR A 149 21.14 -12.87 -0.06
CA TYR A 149 20.38 -11.71 -0.55
C TYR A 149 19.06 -11.51 0.18
N ILE A 150 18.52 -12.56 0.84
CA ILE A 150 17.33 -12.46 1.71
C ILE A 150 17.52 -11.36 2.76
N LYS A 151 18.73 -11.08 3.20
CA LYS A 151 19.06 -10.03 4.18
C LYS A 151 18.65 -8.63 3.71
N GLY A 152 18.43 -8.40 2.42
CA GLY A 152 17.85 -7.16 1.91
C GLY A 152 16.46 -6.84 2.45
N THR A 153 15.77 -7.83 3.05
CA THR A 153 14.47 -7.67 3.69
C THR A 153 14.54 -7.47 5.20
N ASN A 154 15.72 -7.18 5.76
CA ASN A 154 15.95 -7.13 7.22
C ASN A 154 15.05 -6.12 7.96
N ALA A 155 14.67 -5.00 7.31
CA ALA A 155 13.81 -3.99 7.88
C ALA A 155 12.36 -4.47 8.12
N TYR A 156 11.97 -5.59 7.48
CA TYR A 156 10.61 -6.14 7.56
C TYR A 156 10.60 -7.43 8.38
N TYR A 157 9.72 -7.49 9.37
CA TYR A 157 9.55 -8.72 10.12
C TYR A 157 8.76 -9.76 9.34
N SER A 158 8.94 -11.02 9.69
CA SER A 158 8.38 -12.18 8.99
C SER A 158 6.87 -12.15 8.85
N PHE A 159 6.15 -11.54 9.81
CA PHE A 159 4.69 -11.52 9.77
C PHE A 159 4.11 -10.85 8.52
N SER A 160 4.83 -9.88 7.92
CA SER A 160 4.44 -9.22 6.67
C SER A 160 4.44 -10.15 5.45
N TYR A 161 5.09 -11.30 5.58
CA TYR A 161 5.21 -12.33 4.54
C TYR A 161 4.32 -13.56 4.80
N ILE A 162 3.67 -13.63 5.97
CA ILE A 162 2.81 -14.78 6.32
C ILE A 162 1.76 -15.08 5.26
N PRO A 163 1.00 -14.10 4.72
CA PRO A 163 0.00 -14.40 3.69
C PRO A 163 0.59 -15.10 2.47
N GLN A 164 1.73 -14.62 2.00
CA GLN A 164 2.43 -15.17 0.85
C GLN A 164 3.01 -16.56 1.16
N ALA A 165 3.58 -16.75 2.34
CA ALA A 165 4.11 -18.02 2.80
C ALA A 165 3.01 -19.09 2.94
N LEU A 166 1.81 -18.72 3.41
CA LEU A 166 0.66 -19.61 3.42
C LEU A 166 0.30 -20.10 2.01
N GLY A 167 0.36 -19.23 1.00
CA GLY A 167 0.14 -19.64 -0.38
C GLY A 167 1.18 -20.65 -0.87
N ILE A 168 2.46 -20.48 -0.52
CA ILE A 168 3.52 -21.46 -0.82
C ILE A 168 3.26 -22.77 -0.09
N LEU A 169 2.92 -22.73 1.20
CA LEU A 169 2.62 -23.94 1.99
C LEU A 169 1.44 -24.72 1.42
N VAL A 170 0.36 -24.02 1.00
CA VAL A 170 -0.78 -24.65 0.36
C VAL A 170 -0.39 -25.29 -0.97
N GLY A 171 0.40 -24.57 -1.81
CA GLY A 171 0.88 -25.09 -3.08
C GLY A 171 1.73 -26.36 -2.90
N ASN A 172 2.64 -26.35 -1.90
CA ASN A 172 3.47 -27.50 -1.55
C ASN A 172 2.63 -28.69 -1.01
N ALA A 173 1.68 -28.40 -0.13
CA ALA A 173 0.80 -29.44 0.44
C ALA A 173 -0.10 -30.12 -0.61
N LEU A 174 -0.43 -29.42 -1.68
CA LEU A 174 -1.21 -29.94 -2.81
C LEU A 174 -0.33 -30.54 -3.91
N ASP A 175 0.99 -30.67 -3.72
CA ASP A 175 1.99 -31.14 -4.72
C ASP A 175 1.85 -30.41 -6.07
N LEU A 176 1.56 -29.11 -6.02
CA LEU A 176 1.45 -28.29 -7.23
C LEU A 176 2.83 -28.07 -7.86
N PRO A 177 2.91 -27.85 -9.19
CA PRO A 177 4.13 -27.40 -9.84
C PRO A 177 4.63 -26.07 -9.27
N ILE A 178 5.95 -25.82 -9.35
CA ILE A 178 6.62 -24.60 -8.82
C ILE A 178 5.90 -23.32 -9.25
N LEU A 179 5.53 -23.24 -10.54
CA LEU A 179 4.87 -22.04 -11.08
C LEU A 179 3.50 -21.79 -10.45
N LEU A 180 2.70 -22.82 -10.26
CA LEU A 180 1.39 -22.70 -9.62
C LEU A 180 1.55 -22.29 -8.16
N THR A 181 2.47 -22.91 -7.43
CA THR A 181 2.80 -22.54 -6.04
C THR A 181 3.20 -21.06 -5.93
N TYR A 182 4.01 -20.56 -6.88
CA TYR A 182 4.36 -19.14 -6.95
C TYR A 182 3.11 -18.25 -7.11
N TYR A 183 2.19 -18.59 -8.01
CA TYR A 183 0.96 -17.82 -8.17
C TYR A 183 0.03 -17.92 -6.97
N PHE A 184 -0.01 -19.06 -6.26
CA PHE A 184 -0.75 -19.18 -4.99
C PHE A 184 -0.22 -18.19 -3.93
N GLY A 185 1.10 -18.01 -3.84
CA GLY A 185 1.69 -17.00 -2.96
C GLY A 185 1.24 -15.58 -3.30
N ARG A 186 1.25 -15.21 -4.59
CA ARG A 186 0.73 -13.91 -5.07
C ARG A 186 -0.75 -13.72 -4.72
N LEU A 187 -1.58 -14.75 -4.94
CA LEU A 187 -3.03 -14.69 -4.65
C LEU A 187 -3.31 -14.58 -3.14
N CYS A 188 -2.58 -15.28 -2.28
CA CYS A 188 -2.75 -15.16 -0.84
C CYS A 188 -2.37 -13.75 -0.34
N ASN A 189 -1.34 -13.12 -0.92
CA ASN A 189 -1.03 -11.72 -0.63
C ASN A 189 -2.18 -10.80 -1.06
N LEU A 190 -2.72 -10.99 -2.26
CA LEU A 190 -3.87 -10.24 -2.77
C LEU A 190 -5.11 -10.38 -1.85
N ILE A 191 -5.43 -11.60 -1.42
CA ILE A 191 -6.56 -11.87 -0.53
C ILE A 191 -6.36 -11.14 0.81
N SER A 192 -5.15 -11.17 1.37
CA SER A 192 -4.87 -10.46 2.62
C SER A 192 -5.04 -8.96 2.49
N TYR A 193 -4.57 -8.37 1.38
CA TYR A 193 -4.80 -6.96 1.07
C TYR A 193 -6.29 -6.62 0.93
N ALA A 194 -7.05 -7.45 0.20
CA ALA A 194 -8.49 -7.27 0.03
C ALA A 194 -9.24 -7.29 1.37
N MET A 195 -8.87 -8.18 2.29
CA MET A 195 -9.42 -8.22 3.65
C MET A 195 -9.08 -6.96 4.45
N LEU A 196 -7.83 -6.49 4.39
CA LEU A 196 -7.42 -5.25 5.05
C LEU A 196 -8.14 -4.03 4.47
N ALA A 197 -8.33 -3.97 3.15
CA ALA A 197 -9.10 -2.94 2.48
C ALA A 197 -10.56 -2.92 2.95
N PHE A 198 -11.21 -4.09 3.07
CA PHE A 198 -12.56 -4.20 3.63
C PHE A 198 -12.66 -3.62 5.03
N ILE A 199 -11.72 -4.00 5.91
CA ILE A 199 -11.70 -3.52 7.30
C ILE A 199 -11.49 -2.01 7.33
N ALA A 200 -10.55 -1.48 6.53
CA ALA A 200 -10.25 -0.06 6.43
C ALA A 200 -11.48 0.76 6.00
N ILE A 201 -12.17 0.31 4.94
CA ILE A 201 -13.39 0.96 4.42
C ILE A 201 -14.49 0.94 5.49
N LYS A 202 -14.72 -0.20 6.13
CA LYS A 202 -15.75 -0.37 7.15
C LYS A 202 -15.50 0.50 8.38
N LEU A 203 -14.25 0.66 8.80
CA LEU A 203 -13.87 1.50 9.96
C LEU A 203 -13.99 2.99 9.67
N SER A 204 -13.83 3.41 8.41
CA SER A 204 -13.72 4.83 8.05
C SER A 204 -15.06 5.61 8.07
N GLY A 205 -16.19 4.97 8.30
CA GLY A 205 -17.50 5.61 8.44
C GLY A 205 -17.90 6.46 7.24
N SER A 206 -18.08 7.76 7.43
CA SER A 206 -18.44 8.69 6.36
C SER A 206 -17.29 8.96 5.37
N PHE A 207 -16.06 8.56 5.66
CA PHE A 207 -14.90 8.71 4.80
C PHE A 207 -14.60 7.46 3.94
N LYS A 208 -15.48 6.46 4.00
CA LYS A 208 -15.31 5.14 3.38
C LYS A 208 -15.06 5.18 1.88
N GLN A 209 -15.65 6.15 1.16
CA GLN A 209 -15.48 6.25 -0.29
C GLN A 209 -14.07 6.70 -0.67
N VAL A 210 -13.49 7.63 0.08
CA VAL A 210 -12.09 8.06 -0.11
C VAL A 210 -11.15 6.88 0.14
N ILE A 211 -11.35 6.14 1.24
CA ILE A 211 -10.55 4.94 1.52
C ILE A 211 -10.71 3.90 0.40
N ALA A 212 -11.94 3.66 -0.08
CA ALA A 212 -12.19 2.72 -1.17
C ALA A 212 -11.42 3.10 -2.46
N VAL A 213 -11.42 4.38 -2.84
CA VAL A 213 -10.68 4.86 -4.01
C VAL A 213 -9.17 4.68 -3.83
N VAL A 214 -8.65 4.95 -2.64
CA VAL A 214 -7.22 4.72 -2.36
C VAL A 214 -6.87 3.23 -2.40
N THR A 215 -7.74 2.35 -1.88
CA THR A 215 -7.51 0.89 -1.95
C THR A 215 -7.54 0.37 -3.39
N LEU A 216 -8.26 1.03 -4.29
CA LEU A 216 -8.37 0.67 -5.71
C LEU A 216 -7.27 1.30 -6.58
N LEU A 217 -6.31 2.03 -6.02
CA LEU A 217 -5.16 2.51 -6.79
C LEU A 217 -4.48 1.36 -7.53
N PRO A 218 -4.23 1.48 -8.85
CA PRO A 218 -3.60 0.41 -9.62
C PRO A 218 -2.28 -0.09 -9.02
N MET A 219 -1.46 0.83 -8.48
CA MET A 219 -0.21 0.47 -7.80
C MET A 219 -0.47 -0.44 -6.58
N ASN A 220 -1.50 -0.17 -5.79
CA ASN A 220 -1.81 -0.98 -4.61
C ASN A 220 -2.24 -2.40 -5.00
N ILE A 221 -3.06 -2.53 -6.05
CA ILE A 221 -3.50 -3.82 -6.58
C ILE A 221 -2.31 -4.60 -7.15
N TYR A 222 -1.43 -3.93 -7.90
CA TYR A 222 -0.22 -4.51 -8.47
C TYR A 222 0.74 -5.03 -7.39
N LEU A 223 1.01 -4.23 -6.35
CA LEU A 223 1.84 -4.64 -5.21
C LEU A 223 1.22 -5.81 -4.43
N ALA A 224 -0.09 -5.77 -4.21
CA ALA A 224 -0.80 -6.84 -3.52
C ALA A 224 -0.84 -8.15 -4.32
N ALA A 225 -0.84 -8.06 -5.66
CA ALA A 225 -0.89 -9.19 -6.58
C ALA A 225 0.49 -9.80 -6.89
N SER A 226 1.49 -9.60 -6.02
CA SER A 226 2.88 -10.01 -6.21
C SER A 226 3.55 -10.46 -4.92
N PHE A 227 4.79 -10.93 -5.01
CA PHE A 227 5.64 -11.12 -3.83
C PHE A 227 6.27 -9.78 -3.45
N ASN A 228 5.53 -9.02 -2.64
CA ASN A 228 5.99 -7.77 -2.09
C ASN A 228 5.29 -7.53 -0.73
N GLN A 229 6.04 -7.12 0.28
CA GLN A 229 5.47 -6.79 1.60
C GLN A 229 4.65 -5.49 1.59
N ASP A 230 4.88 -4.60 0.59
CA ASP A 230 4.21 -3.30 0.53
C ASP A 230 2.69 -3.42 0.38
N GLY A 231 2.19 -4.43 -0.37
CA GLY A 231 0.75 -4.66 -0.50
C GLY A 231 0.08 -4.86 0.86
N PHE A 232 0.59 -5.79 1.66
CA PHE A 232 0.11 -6.05 3.02
C PHE A 232 0.27 -4.82 3.92
N ALA A 233 1.45 -4.17 3.89
CA ALA A 233 1.76 -3.02 4.73
C ALA A 233 0.87 -1.80 4.42
N ILE A 234 0.59 -1.50 3.15
CA ILE A 234 -0.34 -0.43 2.75
C ILE A 234 -1.75 -0.75 3.26
N GLY A 235 -2.20 -2.00 3.11
CA GLY A 235 -3.48 -2.43 3.69
C GLY A 235 -3.56 -2.14 5.19
N LEU A 236 -2.50 -2.47 5.94
CA LEU A 236 -2.40 -2.22 7.38
C LEU A 236 -2.39 -0.72 7.72
N VAL A 237 -1.67 0.11 6.94
CA VAL A 237 -1.70 1.57 7.07
C VAL A 237 -3.12 2.10 6.90
N LEU A 238 -3.85 1.64 5.88
CA LEU A 238 -5.21 2.08 5.61
C LEU A 238 -6.18 1.65 6.72
N VAL A 239 -6.02 0.46 7.31
CA VAL A 239 -6.77 0.03 8.50
C VAL A 239 -6.49 0.96 9.68
N THR A 240 -5.21 1.29 9.91
CA THR A 240 -4.80 2.20 11.00
C THR A 240 -5.41 3.59 10.82
N ILE A 241 -5.38 4.13 9.60
CA ILE A 241 -6.01 5.42 9.29
C ILE A 241 -7.54 5.33 9.40
N GLY A 242 -8.16 4.25 8.92
CA GLY A 242 -9.60 4.01 9.07
C GLY A 242 -10.02 4.00 10.54
N LEU A 243 -9.25 3.36 11.41
CA LEU A 243 -9.49 3.36 12.86
C LEU A 243 -9.25 4.74 13.49
N PHE A 244 -8.23 5.50 13.04
CA PHE A 244 -8.04 6.89 13.44
C PHE A 244 -9.26 7.76 13.08
N ILE A 245 -9.77 7.64 11.86
CA ILE A 245 -10.97 8.35 11.41
C ILE A 245 -12.18 7.96 12.26
N ASN A 246 -12.29 6.69 12.63
CA ASN A 246 -13.34 6.22 13.55
C ASN A 246 -13.22 6.86 14.93
N LEU A 247 -12.00 6.90 15.51
CA LEU A 247 -11.73 7.59 16.78
C LEU A 247 -12.05 9.08 16.69
N LEU A 248 -11.72 9.73 15.57
CA LEU A 248 -11.95 11.14 15.35
C LEU A 248 -13.44 11.47 15.24
N SER A 249 -14.23 10.65 14.54
CA SER A 249 -15.65 10.89 14.24
C SER A 249 -16.64 10.29 15.24
N SER A 250 -16.20 9.35 16.08
CA SER A 250 -17.09 8.62 16.99
C SER A 250 -17.71 9.54 18.05
N LYS A 251 -19.04 9.47 18.16
CA LYS A 251 -19.81 10.07 19.25
C LYS A 251 -19.98 9.12 20.43
N ASP A 252 -19.88 7.82 20.19
CA ASP A 252 -19.98 6.77 21.23
C ASP A 252 -18.64 6.61 21.95
N LYS A 253 -18.67 6.84 23.27
CA LYS A 253 -17.52 6.75 24.17
C LYS A 253 -17.34 5.36 24.80
N SER A 254 -18.31 4.46 24.67
CA SER A 254 -18.33 3.16 25.39
C SER A 254 -17.12 2.30 25.05
N ASN A 255 -16.70 2.23 23.78
CA ASN A 255 -15.62 1.38 23.30
C ASN A 255 -14.35 2.16 22.92
N TYR A 256 -14.23 3.42 23.35
CA TYR A 256 -13.12 4.28 22.89
C TYR A 256 -11.75 3.78 23.34
N ASN A 257 -11.62 3.28 24.58
CA ASN A 257 -10.36 2.73 25.08
C ASN A 257 -9.95 1.47 24.33
N THR A 258 -10.89 0.59 23.98
CA THR A 258 -10.61 -0.62 23.18
C THR A 258 -10.13 -0.26 21.78
N LYS A 259 -10.80 0.71 21.12
CA LYS A 259 -10.39 1.22 19.81
C LYS A 259 -8.98 1.84 19.88
N PHE A 260 -8.69 2.60 20.92
CA PHE A 260 -7.38 3.20 21.12
C PHE A 260 -6.30 2.14 21.34
N PHE A 261 -6.58 1.11 22.15
CA PHE A 261 -5.67 -0.02 22.33
C PHE A 261 -5.39 -0.74 21.00
N LEU A 262 -6.44 -1.05 20.22
CA LEU A 262 -6.29 -1.64 18.89
C LEU A 262 -5.48 -0.74 17.94
N TYR A 263 -5.64 0.58 18.03
CA TYR A 263 -4.85 1.54 17.29
C TYR A 263 -3.36 1.45 17.62
N LEU A 264 -3.02 1.35 18.91
CA LEU A 264 -1.63 1.14 19.35
C LEU A 264 -1.05 -0.19 18.85
N VAL A 265 -1.85 -1.27 18.88
CA VAL A 265 -1.44 -2.56 18.32
C VAL A 265 -1.13 -2.43 16.84
N LEU A 266 -2.00 -1.76 16.06
CA LEU A 266 -1.76 -1.51 14.64
C LEU A 266 -0.49 -0.68 14.40
N CYS A 267 -0.25 0.37 15.19
CA CYS A 267 0.99 1.14 15.12
C CYS A 267 2.22 0.26 15.43
N GLY A 268 2.12 -0.65 16.39
CA GLY A 268 3.17 -1.62 16.69
C GLY A 268 3.43 -2.58 15.51
N LEU A 269 2.39 -3.05 14.83
CA LEU A 269 2.53 -3.87 13.63
C LEU A 269 3.17 -3.07 12.47
N LEU A 270 2.91 -1.76 12.38
CA LEU A 270 3.56 -0.89 11.40
C LEU A 270 5.05 -0.72 11.65
N VAL A 271 5.51 -0.72 12.91
CA VAL A 271 6.96 -0.77 13.23
C VAL A 271 7.63 -1.95 12.52
N LEU A 272 6.96 -3.10 12.44
CA LEU A 272 7.49 -4.35 11.89
C LEU A 272 7.31 -4.50 10.37
N SER A 273 6.43 -3.68 9.75
CA SER A 273 6.07 -3.85 8.33
C SER A 273 6.37 -2.64 7.46
N LYS A 274 6.13 -1.43 7.95
CA LYS A 274 6.35 -0.16 7.23
C LYS A 274 6.81 0.88 8.22
N PHE A 275 8.08 0.80 8.59
CA PHE A 275 8.66 1.49 9.76
C PHE A 275 8.27 2.96 9.87
N THR A 276 8.37 3.75 8.81
CA THR A 276 8.07 5.19 8.87
C THR A 276 6.61 5.52 9.24
N TYR A 277 5.69 4.58 9.02
CA TYR A 277 4.27 4.74 9.33
C TYR A 277 3.90 4.50 10.79
N PHE A 278 4.82 4.00 11.64
CA PHE A 278 4.55 3.94 13.08
C PHE A 278 4.27 5.32 13.67
N LEU A 279 4.77 6.39 13.02
CA LEU A 279 4.54 7.79 13.39
C LEU A 279 3.04 8.19 13.40
N LEU A 280 2.16 7.38 12.80
CA LEU A 280 0.71 7.53 12.97
C LEU A 280 0.30 7.49 14.45
N VAL A 281 1.10 6.88 15.34
CA VAL A 281 0.86 6.87 16.79
C VAL A 281 0.75 8.27 17.40
N CYS A 282 1.27 9.30 16.74
CA CYS A 282 1.17 10.68 17.19
C CYS A 282 -0.23 11.29 16.94
N LEU A 283 -1.02 10.79 16.00
CA LEU A 283 -2.33 11.37 15.65
C LEU A 283 -3.31 11.49 16.84
N PRO A 284 -3.47 10.48 17.71
CA PRO A 284 -4.39 10.57 18.85
C PRO A 284 -4.05 11.67 19.86
N LEU A 285 -2.82 12.20 19.87
CA LEU A 285 -2.44 13.32 20.74
C LEU A 285 -3.27 14.56 20.46
N PHE A 286 -3.66 14.76 19.21
CA PHE A 286 -4.42 15.93 18.75
C PHE A 286 -5.94 15.76 18.82
N ILE A 287 -6.44 14.57 19.15
CA ILE A 287 -7.87 14.34 19.40
C ILE A 287 -8.24 14.89 20.77
N PRO A 288 -9.37 15.63 20.94
CA PRO A 288 -9.81 16.16 22.22
C PRO A 288 -9.90 15.09 23.33
N ASN A 289 -9.43 15.45 24.52
CA ASN A 289 -9.34 14.50 25.63
C ASN A 289 -10.72 14.01 26.13
N GLU A 290 -11.77 14.82 25.99
CA GLU A 290 -13.12 14.50 26.37
C GLU A 290 -13.68 13.27 25.63
N LYS A 291 -13.13 12.93 24.47
CA LYS A 291 -13.48 11.70 23.72
C LYS A 291 -12.96 10.43 24.41
N PHE A 292 -11.83 10.51 25.11
CA PHE A 292 -11.22 9.38 25.80
C PHE A 292 -11.74 9.14 27.21
N GLY A 293 -12.31 10.14 27.86
CA GLY A 293 -12.85 10.03 29.22
C GLY A 293 -12.95 11.36 29.95
N LYS A 294 -13.53 11.33 31.15
CA LYS A 294 -13.73 12.53 31.98
C LYS A 294 -12.44 13.00 32.69
N ASN A 295 -11.56 12.07 33.05
CA ASN A 295 -10.31 12.40 33.76
C ASN A 295 -9.21 12.76 32.77
N THR A 296 -9.03 14.06 32.54
CA THR A 296 -8.04 14.60 31.58
C THR A 296 -6.61 14.15 31.89
N LYS A 297 -6.20 14.09 33.16
CA LYS A 297 -4.83 13.65 33.54
C LYS A 297 -4.59 12.18 33.16
N LEU A 298 -5.56 11.30 33.43
CA LEU A 298 -5.48 9.89 33.07
C LEU A 298 -5.46 9.70 31.55
N VAL A 299 -6.24 10.50 30.82
CA VAL A 299 -6.27 10.46 29.34
C VAL A 299 -4.92 10.86 28.77
N ILE A 300 -4.32 11.96 29.24
CA ILE A 300 -3.01 12.40 28.82
C ILE A 300 -1.97 11.32 29.11
N LEU A 301 -1.99 10.72 30.31
CA LEU A 301 -1.07 9.64 30.68
C LEU A 301 -1.23 8.43 29.75
N LYS A 302 -2.45 8.04 29.38
CA LYS A 302 -2.71 6.94 28.41
C LYS A 302 -2.13 7.27 27.02
N LYS A 303 -2.35 8.48 26.50
CA LYS A 303 -1.84 8.91 25.21
C LYS A 303 -0.31 8.94 25.18
N LEU A 304 0.31 9.57 26.17
CA LEU A 304 1.77 9.66 26.27
C LEU A 304 2.39 8.30 26.56
N GLY A 305 1.79 7.48 27.41
CA GLY A 305 2.23 6.11 27.68
C GLY A 305 2.17 5.23 26.42
N GLY A 306 1.09 5.30 25.66
CA GLY A 306 0.97 4.60 24.38
C GLY A 306 1.99 5.07 23.35
N LEU A 307 2.22 6.39 23.25
CA LEU A 307 3.26 6.96 22.41
C LEU A 307 4.64 6.42 22.78
N LEU A 308 5.02 6.56 24.06
CA LEU A 308 6.31 6.09 24.58
C LEU A 308 6.52 4.61 24.31
N LEU A 309 5.50 3.77 24.55
CA LEU A 309 5.57 2.33 24.31
C LEU A 309 5.92 2.02 22.84
N ILE A 310 5.24 2.67 21.90
CA ILE A 310 5.49 2.44 20.45
C ILE A 310 6.85 2.99 20.03
N PHE A 311 7.30 4.13 20.56
CA PHE A 311 8.63 4.66 20.26
C PHE A 311 9.75 3.77 20.82
N LEU A 312 9.60 3.24 22.03
CA LEU A 312 10.55 2.27 22.61
C LEU A 312 10.58 0.98 21.79
N PHE A 313 9.42 0.48 21.38
CA PHE A 313 9.32 -0.69 20.52
C PHE A 313 9.99 -0.43 19.15
N ALA A 314 9.77 0.74 18.55
CA ALA A 314 10.42 1.14 17.30
C ALA A 314 11.94 1.24 17.44
N ALA A 315 12.45 1.83 18.54
CA ALA A 315 13.87 1.92 18.81
C ALA A 315 14.52 0.52 19.01
N MET A 316 13.82 -0.37 19.74
CA MET A 316 14.25 -1.77 19.89
C MET A 316 14.31 -2.47 18.53
N TRP A 317 13.27 -2.38 17.71
CA TRP A 317 13.23 -3.00 16.37
C TRP A 317 14.34 -2.44 15.46
N PHE A 318 14.51 -1.11 15.43
CA PHE A 318 15.56 -0.46 14.65
C PHE A 318 16.96 -1.00 15.01
N ARG A 319 17.22 -1.18 16.31
CA ARG A 319 18.48 -1.76 16.80
C ARG A 319 18.65 -3.23 16.38
N LEU A 320 17.58 -4.02 16.43
CA LEU A 320 17.61 -5.45 16.11
C LEU A 320 17.86 -5.70 14.62
N TYR A 321 17.07 -5.08 13.74
CA TYR A 321 17.25 -5.33 12.31
C TYR A 321 18.54 -4.73 11.76
N GLY A 322 18.99 -3.61 12.32
CA GLY A 322 20.26 -2.98 11.95
C GLY A 322 21.50 -3.85 12.22
N GLN A 323 21.38 -4.88 13.04
CA GLN A 323 22.46 -5.86 13.27
C GLN A 323 22.68 -6.79 12.08
N VAL A 324 21.68 -6.99 11.24
CA VAL A 324 21.78 -7.85 10.06
C VAL A 324 22.32 -7.04 8.88
N LYS A 325 23.56 -7.32 8.49
CA LYS A 325 24.23 -6.63 7.37
C LYS A 325 23.70 -7.12 6.04
N THR A 326 23.14 -6.22 5.25
CA THR A 326 22.67 -6.51 3.88
C THR A 326 23.85 -6.58 2.91
N PRO A 327 23.83 -7.50 1.92
CA PRO A 327 24.80 -7.47 0.85
C PRO A 327 24.55 -6.28 -0.08
N TYR A 328 25.59 -5.75 -0.68
CA TYR A 328 25.45 -4.75 -1.74
C TYR A 328 24.78 -5.36 -2.97
N VAL A 329 23.71 -4.74 -3.44
CA VAL A 329 22.98 -5.17 -4.65
C VAL A 329 23.30 -4.32 -5.88
N ALA A 330 23.99 -3.18 -5.68
CA ALA A 330 24.44 -2.28 -6.74
C ALA A 330 25.77 -1.62 -6.36
N ASP A 331 26.59 -1.29 -7.35
CA ASP A 331 27.94 -0.74 -7.11
C ASP A 331 27.92 0.60 -6.40
N PHE A 332 26.94 1.49 -6.69
CA PHE A 332 26.83 2.77 -6.01
C PHE A 332 26.56 2.65 -4.50
N LEU A 333 26.00 1.52 -4.04
CA LEU A 333 25.79 1.28 -2.61
C LEU A 333 27.10 1.09 -1.83
N LYS A 334 28.23 0.87 -2.51
CA LYS A 334 29.56 0.83 -1.88
C LYS A 334 29.98 2.21 -1.37
N GLU A 335 29.40 3.29 -1.93
CA GLU A 335 29.65 4.68 -1.53
C GLU A 335 28.68 5.15 -0.43
N VAL A 336 27.75 4.29 0.00
CA VAL A 336 26.82 4.58 1.08
C VAL A 336 27.47 4.26 2.42
N ASN A 337 27.50 5.25 3.31
CA ASN A 337 28.02 5.08 4.68
C ASN A 337 27.17 5.90 5.65
N VAL A 338 26.30 5.21 6.38
CA VAL A 338 25.35 5.83 7.32
C VAL A 338 26.06 6.68 8.37
N SER A 339 27.15 6.17 8.97
CA SER A 339 27.87 6.89 10.03
C SER A 339 28.51 8.16 9.52
N GLN A 340 29.14 8.12 8.34
CA GLN A 340 29.75 9.29 7.71
C GLN A 340 28.68 10.30 7.28
N GLN A 341 27.55 9.84 6.75
CA GLN A 341 26.43 10.70 6.36
C GLN A 341 25.85 11.44 7.56
N VAL A 342 25.63 10.74 8.68
CA VAL A 342 25.17 11.37 9.94
C VAL A 342 26.19 12.39 10.45
N LYS A 343 27.49 12.07 10.40
CA LYS A 343 28.54 13.00 10.79
C LYS A 343 28.49 14.29 9.96
N ASN A 344 28.42 14.19 8.63
CA ASN A 344 28.31 15.33 7.72
C ASN A 344 27.04 16.16 8.00
N MET A 345 25.92 15.51 8.31
CA MET A 345 24.67 16.19 8.67
C MET A 345 24.81 17.00 9.97
N LEU A 346 25.55 16.48 10.96
CA LEU A 346 25.81 17.19 12.22
C LEU A 346 26.80 18.34 12.03
N GLU A 347 27.79 18.22 11.14
CA GLU A 347 28.77 19.26 10.83
C GLU A 347 28.18 20.42 10.00
N SER A 348 27.17 20.13 9.15
CA SER A 348 26.55 21.15 8.28
C SER A 348 25.02 21.04 8.29
N PRO A 349 24.34 21.23 9.45
CA PRO A 349 22.92 20.93 9.63
C PRO A 349 22.00 21.73 8.71
N ILE A 350 22.31 22.98 8.41
CA ILE A 350 21.50 23.83 7.53
C ILE A 350 21.50 23.30 6.10
N VAL A 351 22.67 22.92 5.58
CA VAL A 351 22.79 22.34 4.20
C VAL A 351 21.99 21.07 4.07
N TYR A 352 22.21 20.12 4.97
CA TYR A 352 21.54 18.83 4.90
C TYR A 352 20.05 18.90 5.20
N SER A 353 19.62 19.78 6.12
CA SER A 353 18.19 20.03 6.33
C SER A 353 17.52 20.60 5.08
N SER A 354 18.20 21.51 4.34
CA SER A 354 17.67 22.05 3.08
C SER A 354 17.50 20.96 2.01
N ILE A 355 18.45 20.03 1.91
CA ILE A 355 18.35 18.87 1.00
C ILE A 355 17.13 18.02 1.36
N ILE A 356 16.97 17.64 2.63
CA ILE A 356 15.83 16.81 3.09
C ILE A 356 14.51 17.52 2.82
N ILE A 357 14.35 18.79 3.23
CA ILE A 357 13.11 19.57 3.06
C ILE A 357 12.76 19.70 1.56
N ARG A 358 13.76 20.03 0.72
CA ARG A 358 13.56 20.10 -0.73
C ARG A 358 13.01 18.79 -1.29
N HIS A 359 13.58 17.64 -0.89
CA HIS A 359 13.13 16.35 -1.36
C HIS A 359 11.78 15.91 -0.76
N MET A 360 11.43 16.34 0.46
CA MET A 360 10.08 16.18 1.00
C MET A 360 9.04 16.86 0.10
N VAL A 361 9.29 18.12 -0.30
CA VAL A 361 8.38 18.87 -1.17
C VAL A 361 8.30 18.26 -2.57
N ILE A 362 9.44 17.92 -3.18
CA ILE A 362 9.49 17.30 -4.51
C ILE A 362 8.67 16.00 -4.53
N ASN A 363 8.86 15.11 -3.55
CA ASN A 363 8.18 13.82 -3.52
C ASN A 363 6.68 13.94 -3.16
N LEU A 364 6.27 14.99 -2.45
CA LEU A 364 4.86 15.26 -2.19
C LEU A 364 4.14 15.76 -3.45
N ILE A 365 4.79 16.62 -4.23
CA ILE A 365 4.19 17.23 -5.44
C ILE A 365 4.26 16.25 -6.62
N ASN A 366 5.38 15.55 -6.78
CA ASN A 366 5.61 14.66 -7.92
C ASN A 366 5.40 13.19 -7.52
N MET A 367 4.15 12.76 -7.44
CA MET A 367 3.79 11.37 -7.21
C MET A 367 3.54 10.57 -8.51
N ASN A 368 4.06 11.01 -9.65
CA ASN A 368 3.82 10.39 -10.96
C ASN A 368 4.20 8.89 -11.00
N ASN A 369 5.19 8.49 -10.20
CA ASN A 369 5.68 7.11 -10.15
C ASN A 369 4.65 6.11 -9.58
N ILE A 370 3.51 6.55 -9.03
CA ILE A 370 2.42 5.62 -8.65
C ILE A 370 1.74 4.95 -9.86
N PHE A 371 2.02 5.42 -11.07
CA PHE A 371 1.56 4.84 -12.35
C PHE A 371 2.72 4.22 -13.14
N GLN A 372 3.89 4.01 -12.51
CA GLN A 372 5.02 3.30 -13.10
C GLN A 372 5.18 1.92 -12.46
N PHE A 373 5.19 0.90 -13.28
CA PHE A 373 5.26 -0.51 -12.92
C PHE A 373 6.60 -1.14 -13.40
N GLY A 374 6.85 -2.41 -13.11
CA GLY A 374 8.02 -3.13 -13.61
C GLY A 374 9.33 -2.45 -13.25
N ALA A 375 9.60 -2.21 -11.98
CA ALA A 375 10.79 -1.47 -11.52
C ALA A 375 10.91 -0.05 -12.14
N LEU A 376 9.79 0.62 -12.32
CA LEU A 376 9.63 1.95 -12.94
C LEU A 376 9.97 1.96 -14.45
N SER A 377 9.88 0.83 -15.12
CA SER A 377 10.26 0.66 -16.53
C SER A 377 9.12 0.94 -17.52
N TYR A 378 7.85 0.79 -17.08
CA TYR A 378 6.68 1.02 -17.93
C TYR A 378 5.52 1.62 -17.14
N GLY A 379 4.58 2.27 -17.84
CA GLY A 379 3.39 2.89 -17.25
C GLY A 379 3.06 4.25 -17.88
N ILE A 380 2.00 4.88 -17.38
CA ILE A 380 1.47 6.14 -17.90
C ILE A 380 1.53 7.22 -16.81
N THR A 381 2.66 7.88 -16.67
CA THR A 381 2.90 8.91 -15.64
C THR A 381 1.94 10.11 -15.76
N ASN A 382 1.52 10.44 -16.98
CA ASN A 382 0.59 11.56 -17.25
C ASN A 382 -0.84 11.33 -16.71
N LEU A 383 -1.16 10.14 -16.20
CA LEU A 383 -2.43 9.90 -15.52
C LEU A 383 -2.52 10.53 -14.12
N PHE A 384 -1.41 10.91 -13.51
CA PHE A 384 -1.41 11.44 -12.15
C PHE A 384 -2.31 12.68 -11.98
N PRO A 385 -2.25 13.73 -12.84
CA PRO A 385 -3.15 14.89 -12.72
C PRO A 385 -4.62 14.51 -12.82
N LEU A 386 -4.98 13.60 -13.74
CA LEU A 386 -6.35 13.11 -13.88
C LEU A 386 -6.82 12.38 -12.62
N TYR A 387 -5.93 11.61 -12.02
CA TYR A 387 -6.22 10.90 -10.78
C TYR A 387 -6.43 11.86 -9.61
N VAL A 388 -5.62 12.93 -9.53
CA VAL A 388 -5.79 14.00 -8.53
C VAL A 388 -7.15 14.67 -8.69
N CYS A 389 -7.54 15.04 -9.91
CA CYS A 389 -8.86 15.59 -10.19
C CYS A 389 -9.99 14.62 -9.78
N PHE A 390 -9.84 13.32 -10.09
CA PHE A 390 -10.80 12.30 -9.69
C PHE A 390 -10.92 12.16 -8.17
N PHE A 391 -9.81 12.18 -7.43
CA PHE A 391 -9.81 12.18 -5.97
C PHE A 391 -10.57 13.37 -5.39
N PHE A 392 -10.30 14.58 -5.90
CA PHE A 392 -11.02 15.78 -5.47
C PHE A 392 -12.51 15.70 -5.81
N PHE A 393 -12.86 15.19 -6.99
CA PHE A 393 -14.26 14.97 -7.36
C PHE A 393 -14.96 14.00 -6.40
N VAL A 394 -14.36 12.85 -6.11
CA VAL A 394 -14.91 11.88 -5.13
C VAL A 394 -15.02 12.53 -3.75
N TYR A 395 -14.02 13.32 -3.35
CA TYR A 395 -14.02 14.03 -2.09
C TYR A 395 -15.18 15.04 -1.99
N ILE A 396 -15.36 15.87 -3.02
CA ILE A 396 -16.41 16.89 -3.07
C ILE A 396 -17.80 16.24 -3.13
N SER A 397 -17.99 15.24 -3.98
CA SER A 397 -19.26 14.50 -4.16
C SER A 397 -19.71 13.79 -2.88
N ASN A 398 -18.77 13.48 -2.01
CA ASN A 398 -19.02 12.78 -0.75
C ASN A 398 -18.76 13.65 0.45
N ALA A 399 -19.05 14.97 0.34
CA ALA A 399 -18.78 15.97 1.36
C ALA A 399 -18.78 15.34 2.76
N SER A 400 -17.58 14.99 3.24
CA SER A 400 -17.45 14.16 4.42
C SER A 400 -18.10 14.88 5.61
N LYS A 401 -19.02 14.22 6.28
CA LYS A 401 -19.63 14.71 7.52
C LYS A 401 -18.64 14.79 8.69
N ILE A 402 -17.33 14.69 8.38
CA ILE A 402 -16.26 14.78 9.37
C ILE A 402 -15.81 16.21 9.44
N THR A 403 -16.06 16.83 10.58
CA THR A 403 -15.52 18.13 10.92
C THR A 403 -14.24 17.94 11.73
N ILE A 404 -13.15 18.55 11.30
CA ILE A 404 -11.88 18.58 12.04
C ILE A 404 -11.54 20.02 12.40
N ASN A 405 -11.11 20.21 13.63
CA ASN A 405 -10.68 21.49 14.13
C ASN A 405 -9.21 21.80 13.72
N ILE A 406 -8.78 23.03 14.01
CA ILE A 406 -7.43 23.47 13.62
C ILE A 406 -6.32 22.66 14.29
N VAL A 407 -6.49 22.23 15.53
CA VAL A 407 -5.50 21.45 16.29
C VAL A 407 -5.35 20.05 15.64
N GLU A 408 -6.47 19.41 15.30
CA GLU A 408 -6.51 18.15 14.59
C GLU A 408 -5.84 18.26 13.20
N LYS A 409 -6.09 19.36 12.47
CA LYS A 409 -5.41 19.64 11.17
C LYS A 409 -3.91 19.79 11.34
N MET A 410 -3.47 20.57 12.32
CA MET A 410 -2.04 20.74 12.61
C MET A 410 -1.38 19.40 12.97
N GLY A 411 -2.06 18.57 13.75
CA GLY A 411 -1.59 17.22 14.06
C GLY A 411 -1.44 16.33 12.83
N ILE A 412 -2.40 16.37 11.91
CA ILE A 412 -2.35 15.62 10.65
C ILE A 412 -1.18 16.12 9.78
N ILE A 413 -1.02 17.45 9.63
CA ILE A 413 0.11 18.06 8.88
C ILE A 413 1.43 17.62 9.49
N PHE A 414 1.57 17.69 10.82
CA PHE A 414 2.76 17.26 11.53
C PHE A 414 3.12 15.79 11.22
N VAL A 415 2.14 14.88 11.32
CA VAL A 415 2.37 13.45 11.10
C VAL A 415 2.68 13.15 9.63
N ILE A 416 1.98 13.79 8.67
CA ILE A 416 2.30 13.69 7.24
C ILE A 416 3.75 14.11 7.00
N SER A 417 4.15 15.30 7.49
CA SER A 417 5.50 15.82 7.35
C SER A 417 6.54 14.89 7.99
N ALA A 418 6.24 14.35 9.17
CA ALA A 418 7.12 13.42 9.87
C ALA A 418 7.31 12.11 9.08
N ILE A 419 6.25 11.54 8.50
CA ILE A 419 6.33 10.31 7.69
C ILE A 419 7.14 10.55 6.41
N ILE A 420 6.88 11.65 5.69
CA ILE A 420 7.62 12.01 4.48
C ILE A 420 9.09 12.26 4.84
N GLY A 421 9.36 13.05 5.87
CA GLY A 421 10.71 13.36 6.34
C GLY A 421 11.48 12.11 6.77
N ALA A 422 10.86 11.24 7.54
CA ALA A 422 11.46 9.96 7.94
C ALA A 422 11.74 9.04 6.73
N THR A 423 10.87 9.03 5.73
CA THR A 423 11.07 8.25 4.50
C THR A 423 12.24 8.80 3.67
N VAL A 424 12.27 10.12 3.45
CA VAL A 424 13.36 10.79 2.72
C VAL A 424 14.69 10.60 3.46
N LEU A 425 14.70 10.81 4.78
CA LEU A 425 15.88 10.63 5.61
C LEU A 425 16.40 9.18 5.59
N ALA A 426 15.51 8.19 5.70
CA ALA A 426 15.89 6.79 5.62
C ALA A 426 16.59 6.49 4.29
N MET A 427 16.06 6.95 3.16
CA MET A 427 16.65 6.75 1.84
C MET A 427 17.97 7.55 1.67
N TYR A 428 18.05 8.72 2.27
CA TYR A 428 19.28 9.52 2.28
C TYR A 428 20.42 8.82 3.04
N LEU A 429 20.10 8.17 4.14
CA LEU A 429 21.08 7.45 4.96
C LEU A 429 21.49 6.09 4.40
N THR A 430 20.56 5.36 3.75
CA THR A 430 20.75 3.93 3.42
C THR A 430 20.87 3.63 1.94
N TRP A 431 20.52 4.59 1.07
CA TRP A 431 20.44 4.37 -0.38
C TRP A 431 21.16 5.46 -1.20
N THR A 432 21.69 6.49 -0.55
CA THR A 432 22.30 7.64 -1.22
C THR A 432 23.80 7.72 -0.89
N PRO A 433 24.69 7.90 -1.87
CA PRO A 433 26.12 8.13 -1.63
C PRO A 433 26.39 9.28 -0.66
N VAL A 434 27.46 9.17 0.12
CA VAL A 434 27.84 10.17 1.12
C VAL A 434 28.05 11.54 0.48
N GLY A 435 27.46 12.58 1.06
CA GLY A 435 27.62 13.97 0.62
C GLY A 435 26.82 14.36 -0.62
N SER A 436 25.98 13.48 -1.15
CA SER A 436 25.13 13.80 -2.31
C SER A 436 24.18 14.97 -2.00
N SER A 437 24.01 15.87 -2.97
CA SER A 437 23.04 16.98 -2.93
C SER A 437 21.61 16.54 -3.32
N THR A 438 21.43 15.27 -3.70
CA THR A 438 20.14 14.68 -4.08
C THR A 438 19.89 13.41 -3.28
N VAL A 439 18.62 13.12 -3.00
CA VAL A 439 18.20 11.87 -2.32
C VAL A 439 17.78 10.86 -3.38
N LEU A 440 18.42 9.71 -3.38
CA LEU A 440 18.12 8.61 -4.30
C LEU A 440 17.13 7.62 -3.68
N GLY A 441 16.44 6.84 -4.51
CA GLY A 441 15.65 5.68 -4.12
C GLY A 441 14.27 5.98 -3.52
N VAL A 442 13.87 7.24 -3.31
CA VAL A 442 12.51 7.56 -2.86
C VAL A 442 11.53 7.28 -4.00
N GLN A 443 10.53 6.46 -3.72
CA GLN A 443 9.49 6.12 -4.69
C GLN A 443 8.11 6.57 -4.18
N SER A 444 7.26 7.07 -5.07
CA SER A 444 5.92 7.58 -4.74
C SER A 444 5.05 6.54 -4.04
N ARG A 445 5.24 5.24 -4.33
CA ARG A 445 4.52 4.15 -3.66
C ARG A 445 4.71 4.13 -2.14
N TYR A 446 5.83 4.66 -1.63
CA TYR A 446 6.07 4.75 -0.20
C TYR A 446 5.14 5.74 0.51
N LEU A 447 4.55 6.68 -0.23
CA LEU A 447 3.68 7.74 0.29
C LEU A 447 2.19 7.52 0.02
N ILE A 448 1.79 6.45 -0.67
CA ILE A 448 0.37 6.18 -0.97
C ILE A 448 -0.48 6.15 0.31
N GLY A 449 0.06 5.59 1.38
CA GLY A 449 -0.66 5.47 2.65
C GLY A 449 -1.08 6.79 3.28
N ILE A 450 -0.39 7.93 2.99
CA ILE A 450 -0.77 9.24 3.55
C ILE A 450 -1.88 9.93 2.76
N ILE A 451 -2.22 9.49 1.55
CA ILE A 451 -3.20 10.15 0.68
C ILE A 451 -4.54 10.39 1.41
N PRO A 452 -5.11 9.43 2.17
CA PRO A 452 -6.34 9.69 2.91
C PRO A 452 -6.21 10.81 3.95
N LEU A 453 -5.05 10.94 4.59
CA LEU A 453 -4.79 12.01 5.57
C LEU A 453 -4.69 13.37 4.89
N VAL A 454 -4.06 13.44 3.71
CA VAL A 454 -4.00 14.68 2.91
C VAL A 454 -5.41 15.13 2.54
N LEU A 455 -6.26 14.22 2.07
CA LEU A 455 -7.65 14.53 1.74
C LEU A 455 -8.46 14.93 2.98
N LEU A 456 -8.19 14.34 4.14
CA LEU A 456 -8.86 14.68 5.38
C LEU A 456 -8.59 16.14 5.81
N LEU A 457 -7.44 16.74 5.46
CA LEU A 457 -7.12 18.14 5.74
C LEU A 457 -8.12 19.13 5.12
N PHE A 458 -8.71 18.76 3.98
CA PHE A 458 -9.70 19.59 3.30
C PHE A 458 -11.12 19.45 3.87
N SER A 459 -11.32 18.55 4.86
CA SER A 459 -12.59 18.43 5.58
C SER A 459 -12.90 19.72 6.34
N SER A 460 -14.00 20.37 6.00
CA SER A 460 -14.46 21.63 6.60
C SER A 460 -15.87 21.51 7.15
N GLN A 461 -16.28 22.42 8.04
CA GLN A 461 -17.65 22.49 8.48
C GLN A 461 -18.59 22.78 7.30
N GLN A 462 -19.54 21.91 7.09
CA GLN A 462 -20.46 21.87 5.95
C GLN A 462 -21.34 23.11 5.73
N GLN A 463 -21.32 24.10 6.60
CA GLN A 463 -22.21 25.27 6.50
C GLN A 463 -22.04 26.10 5.22
N LYS A 464 -20.84 26.12 4.62
CA LYS A 464 -20.61 26.91 3.40
C LYS A 464 -21.04 26.18 2.11
N PHE A 465 -20.97 24.86 2.06
CA PHE A 465 -21.35 24.12 0.84
C PHE A 465 -22.87 23.92 0.74
N LYS A 466 -23.56 23.76 1.87
CA LYS A 466 -25.02 23.71 1.87
C LYS A 466 -25.64 25.02 1.37
N GLN A 467 -25.04 26.17 1.70
CA GLN A 467 -25.44 27.46 1.13
C GLN A 467 -25.27 27.57 -0.38
N ILE A 468 -24.26 26.91 -0.94
CA ILE A 468 -24.04 26.89 -2.40
C ILE A 468 -25.01 25.91 -3.08
N GLU A 469 -25.31 24.75 -2.49
CA GLU A 469 -26.35 23.83 -2.98
C GLU A 469 -27.74 24.48 -2.89
N ASP A 470 -28.09 25.14 -1.80
CA ASP A 470 -29.33 25.85 -1.64
C ASP A 470 -29.45 27.01 -2.66
N ILE A 471 -28.38 27.75 -2.91
CA ILE A 471 -28.32 28.82 -3.96
C ILE A 471 -28.42 28.27 -5.38
N LEU A 472 -27.88 27.08 -5.62
CA LEU A 472 -27.96 26.42 -6.94
C LEU A 472 -29.32 25.75 -7.17
N SER A 473 -29.94 25.21 -6.12
CA SER A 473 -31.27 24.59 -6.21
C SER A 473 -32.38 25.64 -6.35
N ASP A 474 -32.20 26.86 -5.80
CA ASP A 474 -33.15 27.99 -5.96
C ASP A 474 -33.02 28.69 -7.34
N LYS A 475 -32.00 28.34 -8.16
CA LYS A 475 -31.77 28.93 -9.50
C LYS A 475 -32.02 27.97 -10.65
N LEU A 476 -32.34 26.70 -10.38
CA LEU A 476 -32.74 25.66 -11.32
C LEU A 476 -34.23 25.37 -11.17
#